data_ecd7dad1ee971bb19c314ca65a613f47
#
_entry.id   ecd7dad1ee971bb19c314ca65a613f47
#
_cell.length_a   1.000
_cell.length_b   1.000
_cell.length_c   1.000
_cell.angle_alpha   90.00
_cell.angle_beta   90.00
_cell.angle_gamma   90.00
#
_symmetry.space_group_name_H-M   'P 1'
#
loop_
_entity.id
_entity.type
_entity.pdbx_description
1 polymer ?
#
loop_
_entity_poly.entity_id
_entity_poly.type
_entity_poly.pdbx_seq_one_letter_code
_entity_poly.pdbx_strand_id
1 'polypeptide(L)' 'MNTTQHSLDLLLRTKIRLSEIERLIRKHRIIVPPLSRRALITMCEDGTFETAKRTSPGQSWLVYEDSFLDWLRRMDGE' A
#
# COMPACT_ATOMS: atom_id res chain seq x y z
N MET A 1 19.76 9.53 18.34
CA MET A 1 18.37 9.74 17.91
C MET A 1 17.42 9.46 19.05
N ASN A 2 16.42 10.25 19.16
CA ASN A 2 15.48 10.09 20.26
C ASN A 2 14.17 9.45 19.79
N THR A 3 13.40 8.99 20.77
CA THR A 3 12.14 8.31 20.53
C THR A 3 11.13 9.21 19.81
N THR A 4 11.16 10.50 20.12
CA THR A 4 10.23 11.46 19.52
C THR A 4 10.39 11.51 18.00
N GLN A 5 11.63 11.57 17.53
CA GLN A 5 11.88 11.62 16.10
C GLN A 5 11.42 10.34 15.42
N HIS A 6 11.66 9.20 16.05
CA HIS A 6 11.18 7.92 15.50
C HIS A 6 9.67 7.92 15.38
N SER A 7 8.96 8.42 16.38
CA SER A 7 7.51 8.49 16.36
C SER A 7 7.02 9.41 15.25
N LEU A 8 7.69 10.53 15.03
CA LEU A 8 7.33 11.45 13.95
C LEU A 8 7.52 10.80 12.58
N ASP A 9 8.59 10.04 12.41
CA ASP A 9 8.81 9.33 11.15
C ASP A 9 7.67 8.37 10.85
N LEU A 10 7.18 7.65 11.86
CA LEU A 10 6.04 6.75 11.66
C LEU A 10 4.77 7.52 11.33
N LEU A 11 4.56 8.65 11.97
CA LEU A 11 3.37 9.45 11.71
C LEU A 11 3.39 10.09 10.33
N LEU A 12 4.59 10.34 9.81
CA LEU A 12 4.74 11.00 8.51
C LEU A 12 4.87 10.03 7.34
N ARG A 13 4.75 8.73 7.58
CA ARG A 13 4.76 7.77 6.48
C ARG A 13 3.61 8.06 5.54
N THR A 14 3.91 8.14 4.26
CA THR A 14 2.91 8.40 3.24
C THR A 14 2.00 7.19 3.09
N LYS A 15 0.70 7.47 3.02
CA LYS A 15 -0.32 6.44 2.82
C LYS A 15 -1.04 6.73 1.51
N ILE A 16 -1.36 5.68 0.77
CA ILE A 16 -2.06 5.82 -0.50
C ILE A 16 -3.31 4.94 -0.47
N ARG A 17 -4.33 5.39 -1.18
CA ARG A 17 -5.60 4.67 -1.27
C ARG A 17 -5.51 3.57 -2.32
N LEU A 18 -6.36 2.56 -2.19
CA LEU A 18 -6.40 1.49 -3.19
C LEU A 18 -6.73 2.03 -4.58
N SER A 19 -7.58 3.04 -4.67
CA SER A 19 -7.89 3.65 -5.96
C SER A 19 -6.65 4.23 -6.62
N GLU A 20 -5.75 4.77 -5.83
CA GLU A 20 -4.50 5.30 -6.34
C GLU A 20 -3.58 4.17 -6.81
N ILE A 21 -3.53 3.07 -6.06
CA ILE A 21 -2.75 1.90 -6.45
C ILE A 21 -3.28 1.34 -7.77
N GLU A 22 -4.60 1.21 -7.89
CA GLU A 22 -5.21 0.76 -9.15
C GLU A 22 -4.80 1.65 -10.32
N ARG A 23 -4.84 2.96 -10.09
CA ARG A 23 -4.50 3.92 -11.14
C ARG A 23 -3.04 3.78 -11.55
N LEU A 24 -2.14 3.62 -10.58
CA LEU A 24 -0.72 3.49 -10.87
C LEU A 24 -0.41 2.20 -11.63
N ILE A 25 -1.02 1.10 -11.22
CA ILE A 25 -0.81 -0.19 -11.89
C ILE A 25 -1.28 -0.09 -13.34
N ARG A 26 -2.42 0.55 -13.58
CA ARG A 26 -2.98 0.68 -14.91
C ARG A 26 -2.17 1.65 -15.77
N LYS A 27 -1.83 2.80 -15.19
CA LYS A 27 -1.12 3.85 -15.93
C LYS A 27 0.27 3.41 -16.37
N HIS A 28 0.98 2.72 -15.50
CA HIS A 28 2.35 2.31 -15.78
C HIS A 28 2.46 0.88 -16.28
N ARG A 29 1.32 0.22 -16.50
CA ARG A 29 1.24 -1.15 -17.01
C ARG A 29 2.11 -2.09 -16.21
N ILE A 30 2.08 -1.94 -14.89
CA ILE A 30 2.88 -2.75 -13.98
C ILE A 30 2.48 -4.21 -14.08
N ILE A 31 1.19 -4.47 -14.13
CA ILE A 31 0.64 -5.81 -14.35
C ILE A 31 -0.43 -5.69 -15.42
N VAL A 32 -0.39 -6.59 -16.40
CA VAL A 32 -1.35 -6.60 -17.50
C VAL A 32 -1.91 -8.00 -17.63
N PRO A 33 -3.22 -8.20 -17.48
CA PRO A 33 -4.23 -7.16 -17.16
C PRO A 33 -4.10 -6.66 -15.73
N PRO A 34 -4.58 -5.45 -15.42
CA PRO A 34 -4.45 -4.88 -14.09
C PRO A 34 -5.18 -5.72 -13.05
N LEU A 35 -4.65 -5.70 -11.83
CA LEU A 35 -5.30 -6.38 -10.71
C LEU A 35 -6.65 -5.72 -10.41
N SER A 36 -7.63 -6.54 -10.06
CA SER A 36 -8.93 -6.05 -9.65
C SER A 36 -8.83 -5.42 -8.26
N ARG A 37 -9.82 -4.58 -7.93
CA ARG A 37 -9.90 -4.03 -6.59
C ARG A 37 -9.99 -5.13 -5.54
N ARG A 38 -10.74 -6.18 -5.84
CA ARG A 38 -10.90 -7.30 -4.92
C ARG A 38 -9.56 -7.98 -4.63
N ALA A 39 -8.73 -8.16 -5.65
CA ALA A 39 -7.41 -8.72 -5.47
C ALA A 39 -6.55 -7.84 -4.58
N LEU A 40 -6.62 -6.53 -4.76
CA LEU A 40 -5.88 -5.59 -3.93
C LEU A 40 -6.35 -5.62 -2.48
N ILE A 41 -7.66 -5.73 -2.26
CA ILE A 41 -8.20 -5.85 -0.91
C ILE A 41 -7.69 -7.13 -0.25
N THR A 42 -7.67 -8.23 -0.97
CA THR A 42 -7.13 -9.48 -0.44
C THR A 42 -5.67 -9.31 -0.03
N MET A 43 -4.89 -8.59 -0.82
CA MET A 43 -3.48 -8.32 -0.49
C MET A 43 -3.34 -7.46 0.76
N CYS A 44 -4.30 -6.56 1.00
CA CYS A 44 -4.33 -5.81 2.26
C CYS A 44 -4.67 -6.71 3.43
N GLU A 45 -5.62 -7.62 3.24
CA GLU A 45 -6.09 -8.49 4.30
C GLU A 45 -5.07 -9.54 4.71
N ASP A 46 -4.30 -10.04 3.75
CA ASP A 46 -3.33 -11.11 4.03
C ASP A 46 -1.95 -10.60 4.42
N GLY A 47 -1.78 -9.28 4.47
CA GLY A 47 -0.52 -8.69 4.89
C GLY A 47 0.51 -8.49 3.79
N THR A 48 0.15 -8.75 2.53
CA THR A 48 1.06 -8.48 1.41
C THR A 48 1.45 -7.01 1.40
N PHE A 49 0.46 -6.13 1.62
CA PHE A 49 0.71 -4.70 1.82
C PHE A 49 0.56 -4.39 3.31
N GLU A 50 1.46 -3.57 3.82
CA GLU A 50 1.30 -3.02 5.15
C GLU A 50 0.30 -1.87 5.09
N THR A 51 -0.74 -1.91 5.92
CA THR A 51 -1.82 -0.95 5.86
C THR A 51 -1.98 -0.21 7.17
N ALA A 52 -2.52 1.00 7.10
CA ALA A 52 -2.87 1.74 8.29
C ALA A 52 -4.06 1.06 8.97
N LYS A 53 -4.10 1.17 10.30
CA LYS A 53 -5.17 0.54 11.07
C LYS A 53 -6.50 1.18 10.73
N ARG A 54 -7.48 0.34 10.43
CA ARG A 54 -8.85 0.79 10.16
C ARG A 54 -9.63 0.83 11.45
N THR A 55 -10.42 1.88 11.62
CA THR A 55 -11.22 2.04 12.84
C THR A 55 -12.64 1.53 12.66
N SER A 56 -13.08 1.32 11.43
CA SER A 56 -14.41 0.80 11.16
C SER A 56 -14.40 -0.02 9.87
N PRO A 57 -15.33 -0.98 9.71
CA PRO A 57 -15.37 -1.82 8.51
C PRO A 57 -15.62 -1.04 7.22
N GLY A 58 -16.31 0.09 7.32
CA GLY A 58 -16.59 0.89 6.13
C GLY A 58 -15.48 1.84 5.71
N GLN A 59 -14.41 1.90 6.50
CA GLN A 59 -13.32 2.82 6.20
C GLN A 59 -12.48 2.28 5.04
N SER A 60 -12.04 3.18 4.18
CA SER A 60 -11.19 2.82 3.04
C SER A 60 -9.85 2.28 3.51
N TRP A 61 -9.29 1.36 2.73
CA TRP A 61 -7.95 0.87 2.97
C TRP A 61 -6.92 1.93 2.61
N LEU A 62 -5.94 2.12 3.48
CA LEU A 62 -4.79 2.99 3.23
C LEU A 62 -3.54 2.14 3.33
N VAL A 63 -2.78 2.07 2.26
CA VAL A 63 -1.55 1.28 2.19
C VAL A 63 -0.38 2.22 2.39
N TYR A 64 0.60 1.80 3.18
CA TYR A 64 1.83 2.57 3.30
C TYR A 64 2.58 2.53 1.99
N GLU A 65 2.96 3.69 1.49
CA GLU A 65 3.60 3.81 0.19
C GLU A 65 4.89 2.99 0.11
N ASP A 66 5.68 2.99 1.16
CA ASP A 66 6.93 2.23 1.17
C ASP A 66 6.69 0.72 1.06
N SER A 67 5.60 0.23 1.64
CA SER A 67 5.23 -1.17 1.50
C SER A 67 4.86 -1.49 0.05
N PHE A 68 4.11 -0.61 -0.60
CA PHE A 68 3.75 -0.77 -2.00
C PHE A 68 5.00 -0.77 -2.89
N LEU A 69 5.93 0.14 -2.63
CA LEU A 69 7.16 0.21 -3.40
C LEU A 69 8.03 -1.02 -3.21
N ASP A 70 8.09 -1.56 -2.00
CA ASP A 70 8.82 -2.81 -1.76
C ASP A 70 8.21 -3.96 -2.53
N TRP A 71 6.88 -4.03 -2.59
CA TRP A 71 6.18 -5.04 -3.36
C TRP A 71 6.53 -4.93 -4.84
N LEU A 72 6.55 -3.70 -5.37
CA LEU A 72 6.93 -3.48 -6.76
C LEU A 72 8.35 -3.96 -7.05
N ARG A 73 9.28 -3.66 -6.14
CA ARG A 73 10.67 -4.09 -6.31
C ARG A 73 10.79 -5.60 -6.36
N ARG A 74 10.06 -6.29 -5.50
CA ARG A 74 10.09 -7.75 -5.47
C ARG A 74 9.54 -8.36 -6.74
N MET A 75 8.55 -7.70 -7.34
CA MET A 75 7.99 -8.19 -8.59
C MET A 75 8.92 -7.94 -9.77
N ASP A 76 9.70 -6.89 -9.70
CA ASP A 76 10.44 -6.38 -10.86
C ASP A 76 11.78 -7.08 -11.07
N GLY A 77 12.07 -8.12 -10.39
CA GLY A 77 13.33 -8.75 -10.71
C GLY A 77 13.87 -9.64 -9.63
N GLU A 78 13.10 -9.81 -8.65
CA GLU A 78 13.51 -10.70 -7.55
C GLU A 78 12.98 -12.13 -7.75
#